data_9b29c7a57c38144ca9017179ff34e66b
#
_entry.id   9b29c7a57c38144ca9017179ff34e66b
#
_cell.length_a   1.000
_cell.length_b   1.000
_cell.length_c   1.000
_cell.angle_alpha   90.00
_cell.angle_beta   90.00
_cell.angle_gamma   90.00
#
_symmetry.space_group_name_H-M   'P 1'
#
loop_
_entity.id
_entity.type
_entity.pdbx_description
1 polymer ?
#
loop_
_entity_poly.entity_id
_entity_poly.type
_entity_poly.pdbx_seq_one_letter_code
_entity_poly.pdbx_strand_id
1 'polypeptide(L)'
;MDTIWELCRKHTDLSDEEIRIIEHTSAILQPLANLEDADIFIDCPRRDGDAIVVAEAKPEDVPSSYKNTVVGLLAKAENEPAVARTFRLGVGTKQMKATTQENGSTIQSVEPIRHGSRIIGVLIREKRVDEQHLVSERIHFSQKSYENIASVLTHMVSENNWLTECIDEALVMVDSSGVVTFRNSLARDLYQKLGYVEDLLGQTYENIRLIDQEEPPEEVSGYSFVETTVGRHVLNIKRVQLNAPGMAFAIIIRDETWRREQEKALILKSVAIKEIHHRVKNNLQTIASLLRLQMRRTDSEETRQVLGESMNRILSIASTHELLAQGGVDEVMIGEVINNIKNNTMRYFSNPHCLVTITVEGDDFQVDSDVATSVAIIINELLQNSLKYAFTDRNTGLITITVKKGELYSSIQVCDNGSGFDVHSTERNRLGLSIVQTLVKDKLRGKLTIESGGWGTCATFDFKNQMIEADVVT
;
A
#
# COMPACT_ATOMS: atom_id res chain seq x y z
N MET A 1 -23.42 28.96 -1.32
CA MET A 1 -22.54 28.59 -0.20
C MET A 1 -22.58 29.72 0.81
N ASP A 2 -22.85 29.39 2.07
CA ASP A 2 -22.79 30.38 3.14
C ASP A 2 -21.34 30.89 3.23
N THR A 3 -21.16 32.20 3.41
CA THR A 3 -19.83 32.78 3.55
C THR A 3 -19.24 32.45 4.92
N ILE A 4 -17.91 32.56 5.08
CA ILE A 4 -17.23 32.39 6.38
C ILE A 4 -17.90 33.24 7.45
N TRP A 5 -18.26 34.48 7.12
CA TRP A 5 -18.94 35.40 7.98
C TRP A 5 -20.32 34.92 8.44
N GLU A 6 -21.11 34.38 7.53
CA GLU A 6 -22.44 33.84 7.83
C GLU A 6 -22.34 32.62 8.76
N LEU A 7 -21.42 31.68 8.45
CA LEU A 7 -21.19 30.47 9.25
C LEU A 7 -20.68 30.83 10.66
N CYS A 8 -19.68 31.71 10.79
CA CYS A 8 -19.15 32.12 12.07
C CYS A 8 -20.19 32.84 12.91
N ARG A 9 -20.91 33.81 12.37
CA ARG A 9 -21.95 34.58 13.10
C ARG A 9 -23.12 33.69 13.56
N LYS A 10 -23.50 32.71 12.77
CA LYS A 10 -24.61 31.82 13.08
C LYS A 10 -24.25 30.74 14.12
N HIS A 11 -23.04 30.21 14.09
CA HIS A 11 -22.66 29.01 14.83
C HIS A 11 -21.62 29.20 15.93
N THR A 12 -20.93 30.32 15.94
CA THR A 12 -19.83 30.60 16.89
C THR A 12 -20.11 31.86 17.74
N ASP A 13 -19.22 32.16 18.67
CA ASP A 13 -19.21 33.39 19.48
C ASP A 13 -18.00 34.30 19.17
N LEU A 14 -17.44 34.14 17.96
CA LEU A 14 -16.30 34.92 17.50
C LEU A 14 -16.70 36.37 17.23
N SER A 15 -15.81 37.28 17.63
CA SER A 15 -15.92 38.70 17.31
C SER A 15 -15.65 38.99 15.82
N ASP A 16 -16.06 40.16 15.35
CA ASP A 16 -15.81 40.58 13.97
C ASP A 16 -14.29 40.63 13.63
N GLU A 17 -13.44 40.95 14.61
CA GLU A 17 -12.00 40.94 14.46
C GLU A 17 -11.45 39.53 14.34
N GLU A 18 -11.95 38.60 15.16
CA GLU A 18 -11.59 37.18 15.12
C GLU A 18 -12.02 36.53 13.81
N ILE A 19 -13.23 36.86 13.29
CA ILE A 19 -13.71 36.40 12.01
C ILE A 19 -12.83 36.87 10.85
N ARG A 20 -12.34 38.14 10.91
CA ARG A 20 -11.39 38.64 9.91
C ARG A 20 -10.08 37.83 9.89
N ILE A 21 -9.58 37.46 11.07
CA ILE A 21 -8.36 36.60 11.14
C ILE A 21 -8.60 35.25 10.48
N ILE A 22 -9.77 34.63 10.70
CA ILE A 22 -10.15 33.36 10.05
C ILE A 22 -10.27 33.55 8.53
N GLU A 23 -10.93 34.63 8.07
CA GLU A 23 -11.06 34.93 6.64
C GLU A 23 -9.69 35.17 5.97
N HIS A 24 -8.80 35.93 6.63
CA HIS A 24 -7.42 36.13 6.17
C HIS A 24 -6.63 34.82 6.09
N THR A 25 -6.78 33.96 7.10
CA THR A 25 -6.15 32.63 7.11
C THR A 25 -6.72 31.74 5.98
N SER A 26 -8.00 31.86 5.69
CA SER A 26 -8.62 31.07 4.62
C SER A 26 -8.09 31.40 3.21
N ALA A 27 -7.59 32.60 2.99
CA ALA A 27 -7.03 33.02 1.70
C ALA A 27 -5.78 32.22 1.26
N ILE A 28 -5.07 31.64 2.22
CA ILE A 28 -3.84 30.86 1.96
C ILE A 28 -4.09 29.34 1.91
N LEU A 29 -5.31 28.87 2.15
CA LEU A 29 -5.56 27.42 2.23
C LEU A 29 -5.27 26.70 0.89
N GLN A 30 -5.70 27.26 -0.24
CA GLN A 30 -5.48 26.61 -1.53
C GLN A 30 -4.00 26.49 -1.88
N PRO A 31 -3.18 27.56 -1.77
CA PRO A 31 -1.74 27.44 -1.93
C PRO A 31 -1.09 26.46 -0.96
N LEU A 32 -1.55 26.41 0.30
CA LEU A 32 -1.03 25.47 1.31
C LEU A 32 -1.42 24.02 0.99
N ALA A 33 -2.66 23.78 0.50
CA ALA A 33 -3.12 22.47 0.06
C ALA A 33 -2.26 21.92 -1.09
N ASN A 34 -1.93 22.79 -2.07
CA ASN A 34 -1.08 22.43 -3.20
C ASN A 34 0.40 22.23 -2.79
N LEU A 35 0.90 23.00 -1.78
CA LEU A 35 2.27 22.84 -1.26
C LEU A 35 2.44 21.51 -0.52
N GLU A 36 1.45 21.16 0.30
CA GLU A 36 1.50 20.01 1.20
C GLU A 36 0.94 18.72 0.60
N ASP A 37 0.34 18.79 -0.62
CA ASP A 37 -0.40 17.67 -1.22
C ASP A 37 -1.43 17.08 -0.25
N ALA A 38 -2.20 17.97 0.40
CA ALA A 38 -3.09 17.62 1.50
C ALA A 38 -4.42 18.38 1.41
N ASP A 39 -5.49 17.77 1.89
CA ASP A 39 -6.74 18.47 2.17
C ASP A 39 -6.55 19.38 3.40
N ILE A 40 -6.94 20.65 3.30
CA ILE A 40 -6.77 21.67 4.37
C ILE A 40 -8.14 22.21 4.75
N PHE A 41 -8.40 22.27 6.07
CA PHE A 41 -9.65 22.79 6.61
C PHE A 41 -9.41 23.82 7.71
N ILE A 42 -10.37 24.71 7.92
CA ILE A 42 -10.47 25.54 9.11
C ILE A 42 -11.79 25.21 9.79
N ASP A 43 -11.66 24.80 11.08
CA ASP A 43 -12.80 24.59 11.95
C ASP A 43 -12.83 25.65 13.03
N CYS A 44 -14.01 26.20 13.30
CA CYS A 44 -14.24 27.16 14.36
C CYS A 44 -15.04 26.55 15.52
N PRO A 45 -14.74 26.92 16.80
CA PRO A 45 -15.40 26.37 17.97
C PRO A 45 -16.83 26.86 18.06
N ARG A 46 -17.76 25.95 18.36
CA ARG A 46 -19.16 26.23 18.66
C ARG A 46 -19.41 26.35 20.15
N ARG A 47 -20.58 26.92 20.50
CA ARG A 47 -21.03 27.12 21.90
C ARG A 47 -21.33 25.79 22.62
N ASP A 48 -21.65 24.73 21.89
CA ASP A 48 -22.02 23.40 22.40
C ASP A 48 -20.82 22.47 22.61
N GLY A 49 -19.61 22.91 22.27
CA GLY A 49 -18.37 22.12 22.42
C GLY A 49 -17.95 21.38 21.17
N ASP A 50 -18.79 21.36 20.12
CA ASP A 50 -18.44 20.89 18.79
C ASP A 50 -17.73 21.98 18.00
N ALA A 51 -17.33 21.67 16.76
CA ALA A 51 -16.78 22.64 15.82
C ALA A 51 -17.60 22.68 14.51
N ILE A 52 -17.40 23.74 13.74
CA ILE A 52 -17.99 23.90 12.42
C ILE A 52 -16.88 24.16 11.40
N VAL A 53 -16.92 23.43 10.29
CA VAL A 53 -16.02 23.64 9.15
C VAL A 53 -16.42 24.94 8.44
N VAL A 54 -15.54 25.93 8.42
CA VAL A 54 -15.82 27.26 7.82
C VAL A 54 -15.08 27.50 6.52
N ALA A 55 -13.99 26.78 6.27
CA ALA A 55 -13.23 26.84 5.03
C ALA A 55 -12.59 25.48 4.70
N GLU A 56 -12.42 25.20 3.42
CA GLU A 56 -11.70 24.05 2.90
C GLU A 56 -10.89 24.40 1.66
N ALA A 57 -9.79 23.72 1.45
CA ALA A 57 -9.07 23.67 0.19
C ALA A 57 -8.58 22.26 -0.09
N LYS A 58 -8.61 21.87 -1.36
CA LYS A 58 -8.20 20.54 -1.84
C LYS A 58 -7.02 20.70 -2.78
N PRO A 59 -6.02 19.79 -2.72
CA PRO A 59 -4.89 19.84 -3.64
C PRO A 59 -5.38 19.65 -5.10
N GLU A 60 -4.74 20.34 -6.05
CA GLU A 60 -5.11 20.27 -7.47
C GLU A 60 -4.46 19.06 -8.16
N ASP A 61 -3.26 18.66 -7.75
CA ASP A 61 -2.44 17.65 -8.41
C ASP A 61 -2.58 16.24 -7.79
N VAL A 62 -3.20 16.13 -6.61
CA VAL A 62 -3.38 14.87 -5.88
C VAL A 62 -4.86 14.64 -5.57
N PRO A 63 -5.39 13.42 -5.65
CA PRO A 63 -6.78 13.14 -5.32
C PRO A 63 -7.10 13.47 -3.86
N SER A 64 -8.10 14.33 -3.63
CA SER A 64 -8.64 14.62 -2.30
C SER A 64 -9.23 13.38 -1.63
N SER A 65 -9.14 13.33 -0.30
CA SER A 65 -9.82 12.32 0.54
C SER A 65 -11.35 12.51 0.57
N TYR A 66 -11.84 13.68 0.10
CA TYR A 66 -13.25 14.07 0.15
C TYR A 66 -13.82 14.31 -1.24
N LYS A 67 -14.92 13.62 -1.56
CA LYS A 67 -15.65 13.82 -2.84
C LYS A 67 -16.52 15.07 -2.84
N ASN A 68 -17.11 15.40 -1.67
CA ASN A 68 -18.01 16.52 -1.50
C ASN A 68 -17.36 17.63 -0.68
N THR A 69 -17.96 18.85 -0.71
CA THR A 69 -17.58 19.93 0.23
C THR A 69 -18.05 19.61 1.64
N VAL A 70 -17.17 19.89 2.60
CA VAL A 70 -17.48 19.74 4.04
C VAL A 70 -17.76 21.09 4.71
N VAL A 71 -17.64 22.21 4.01
CA VAL A 71 -17.93 23.56 4.55
C VAL A 71 -19.39 23.62 5.02
N GLY A 72 -19.58 24.09 6.26
CA GLY A 72 -20.88 24.15 6.92
C GLY A 72 -21.29 22.87 7.65
N LEU A 73 -20.53 21.76 7.53
CA LEU A 73 -20.77 20.56 8.29
C LEU A 73 -20.23 20.68 9.73
N LEU A 74 -20.83 19.92 10.63
CA LEU A 74 -20.44 19.87 12.03
C LEU A 74 -19.35 18.83 12.24
N ALA A 75 -18.23 19.25 12.80
CA ALA A 75 -17.17 18.39 13.32
C ALA A 75 -17.48 18.08 14.80
N LYS A 76 -18.09 16.90 15.04
CA LYS A 76 -18.43 16.45 16.41
C LYS A 76 -17.17 16.08 17.17
N ALA A 77 -17.07 16.53 18.43
CA ALA A 77 -15.94 16.21 19.31
C ALA A 77 -15.69 14.69 19.47
N GLU A 78 -16.72 13.86 19.33
CA GLU A 78 -16.64 12.39 19.37
C GLU A 78 -15.91 11.81 18.17
N ASN A 79 -16.09 12.43 16.99
CA ASN A 79 -15.54 11.94 15.71
C ASN A 79 -14.19 12.59 15.38
N GLU A 80 -13.91 13.75 15.97
CA GLU A 80 -12.70 14.56 15.72
C GLU A 80 -11.90 14.80 17.01
N PRO A 81 -11.33 13.76 17.63
CA PRO A 81 -10.67 13.85 18.92
C PRO A 81 -9.43 14.76 18.92
N ALA A 82 -8.72 14.89 17.78
CA ALA A 82 -7.58 15.79 17.65
C ALA A 82 -8.01 17.26 17.67
N VAL A 83 -9.09 17.60 16.98
CA VAL A 83 -9.71 18.93 16.96
C VAL A 83 -10.20 19.30 18.35
N ALA A 84 -10.99 18.43 18.99
CA ALA A 84 -11.51 18.63 20.34
C ALA A 84 -10.37 18.81 21.39
N ARG A 85 -9.30 18.02 21.26
CA ARG A 85 -8.12 18.15 22.12
C ARG A 85 -7.43 19.49 21.92
N THR A 86 -7.25 19.92 20.67
CA THR A 86 -6.59 21.19 20.36
C THR A 86 -7.38 22.37 20.90
N PHE A 87 -8.71 22.39 20.77
CA PHE A 87 -9.53 23.43 21.41
C PHE A 87 -9.43 23.44 22.93
N ARG A 88 -9.38 22.26 23.56
CA ARG A 88 -9.37 22.15 25.03
C ARG A 88 -8.00 22.47 25.65
N LEU A 89 -6.90 21.98 25.05
CA LEU A 89 -5.56 22.06 25.61
C LEU A 89 -4.71 23.18 25.00
N GLY A 90 -5.08 23.66 23.83
CA GLY A 90 -4.32 24.63 23.08
C GLY A 90 -3.02 24.10 22.49
N VAL A 91 -2.86 22.78 22.38
CA VAL A 91 -1.66 22.16 21.84
C VAL A 91 -2.01 21.48 20.52
N GLY A 92 -1.23 21.78 19.47
CA GLY A 92 -1.38 21.11 18.18
C GLY A 92 -1.13 19.60 18.26
N THR A 93 -1.68 18.87 17.31
CA THR A 93 -1.48 17.43 17.15
C THR A 93 -0.86 17.19 15.79
N LYS A 94 0.26 16.45 15.72
CA LYS A 94 0.96 16.16 14.47
C LYS A 94 0.86 14.67 14.12
N GLN A 95 0.61 14.37 12.85
CA GLN A 95 0.68 13.02 12.23
C GLN A 95 -0.13 11.95 12.97
N MET A 96 -1.36 12.24 13.35
CA MET A 96 -2.26 11.27 13.95
C MET A 96 -3.07 10.54 12.86
N LYS A 97 -3.18 9.20 12.97
CA LYS A 97 -4.09 8.45 12.09
C LYS A 97 -5.53 8.85 12.40
N ALA A 98 -6.28 9.19 11.38
CA ALA A 98 -7.69 9.55 11.45
C ALA A 98 -8.49 8.81 10.37
N THR A 99 -9.79 8.73 10.58
CA THR A 99 -10.72 8.21 9.59
C THR A 99 -11.61 9.36 9.14
N THR A 100 -11.66 9.62 7.84
CA THR A 100 -12.52 10.67 7.28
C THR A 100 -14.00 10.34 7.47
N GLN A 101 -14.86 11.35 7.37
CA GLN A 101 -16.33 11.17 7.38
C GLN A 101 -16.83 10.26 6.22
N GLU A 102 -16.03 10.06 5.17
CA GLU A 102 -16.29 9.14 4.05
C GLU A 102 -15.58 7.77 4.21
N ASN A 103 -15.14 7.40 5.44
CA ASN A 103 -14.45 6.15 5.77
C ASN A 103 -13.09 5.92 5.11
N GLY A 104 -12.40 6.99 4.69
CA GLY A 104 -11.02 6.96 4.20
C GLY A 104 -10.02 7.01 5.36
N SER A 105 -8.90 6.31 5.27
CA SER A 105 -7.79 6.44 6.22
C SER A 105 -6.91 7.64 5.85
N THR A 106 -6.68 8.54 6.80
CA THR A 106 -5.86 9.75 6.63
C THR A 106 -4.85 9.91 7.76
N ILE A 107 -3.80 10.67 7.49
CA ILE A 107 -2.90 11.21 8.52
C ILE A 107 -3.29 12.66 8.73
N GLN A 108 -3.74 12.97 9.93
CA GLN A 108 -4.24 14.28 10.31
C GLN A 108 -3.21 15.03 11.17
N SER A 109 -3.04 16.33 10.90
CA SER A 109 -2.34 17.28 11.79
C SER A 109 -3.26 18.46 12.05
N VAL A 110 -3.34 18.89 13.30
CA VAL A 110 -4.25 19.95 13.75
C VAL A 110 -3.45 21.02 14.51
N GLU A 111 -3.52 22.26 14.06
CA GLU A 111 -2.82 23.39 14.67
C GLU A 111 -3.80 24.48 15.12
N PRO A 112 -3.64 25.08 16.32
CA PRO A 112 -4.56 26.11 16.81
C PRO A 112 -4.34 27.46 16.13
N ILE A 113 -5.41 28.09 15.65
CA ILE A 113 -5.44 29.48 15.22
C ILE A 113 -5.79 30.33 16.45
N ARG A 114 -4.96 31.35 16.77
CA ARG A 114 -5.08 32.14 17.99
C ARG A 114 -5.29 33.60 17.71
N HIS A 115 -6.05 34.24 18.60
CA HIS A 115 -6.07 35.68 18.77
C HIS A 115 -5.73 36.00 20.25
N GLY A 116 -4.53 36.47 20.48
CA GLY A 116 -3.99 36.59 21.84
C GLY A 116 -3.85 35.24 22.55
N SER A 117 -4.52 35.08 23.68
CA SER A 117 -4.56 33.79 24.41
C SER A 117 -5.71 32.89 24.03
N ARG A 118 -6.67 33.38 23.22
CA ARG A 118 -7.88 32.64 22.83
C ARG A 118 -7.63 31.86 21.55
N ILE A 119 -8.13 30.61 21.52
CA ILE A 119 -8.18 29.80 20.29
C ILE A 119 -9.48 30.15 19.57
N ILE A 120 -9.36 30.68 18.35
CA ILE A 120 -10.49 31.14 17.54
C ILE A 120 -10.85 30.15 16.43
N GLY A 121 -9.95 29.21 16.15
CA GLY A 121 -10.13 28.15 15.17
C GLY A 121 -9.00 27.15 15.23
N VAL A 122 -9.06 26.13 14.42
CA VAL A 122 -7.98 25.18 14.17
C VAL A 122 -7.78 25.02 12.67
N LEU A 123 -6.51 24.92 12.26
CA LEU A 123 -6.11 24.52 10.92
C LEU A 123 -5.90 23.00 10.93
N ILE A 124 -6.61 22.29 10.08
CA ILE A 124 -6.54 20.85 9.94
C ILE A 124 -5.91 20.53 8.60
N ARG A 125 -4.96 19.63 8.60
CA ARG A 125 -4.32 19.11 7.41
C ARG A 125 -4.47 17.61 7.40
N GLU A 126 -5.00 17.06 6.29
CA GLU A 126 -5.24 15.63 6.10
C GLU A 126 -4.57 15.12 4.84
N LYS A 127 -3.71 14.12 5.01
CA LYS A 127 -3.08 13.39 3.90
C LYS A 127 -3.69 12.01 3.80
N ARG A 128 -4.08 11.61 2.61
CA ARG A 128 -4.59 10.28 2.34
C ARG A 128 -3.49 9.22 2.51
N VAL A 129 -3.81 8.12 3.18
CA VAL A 129 -2.93 6.94 3.26
C VAL A 129 -3.28 6.02 2.11
N ASP A 130 -2.64 6.18 0.95
CA ASP A 130 -2.75 5.23 -0.15
C ASP A 130 -1.60 4.23 -0.09
N GLU A 131 -1.89 2.97 0.24
CA GLU A 131 -0.91 1.88 0.24
C GLU A 131 -0.35 1.57 -1.16
N GLN A 132 -0.98 2.04 -2.24
CA GLN A 132 -0.59 1.76 -3.62
C GLN A 132 0.27 2.84 -4.29
N HIS A 133 0.42 4.03 -3.70
CA HIS A 133 1.18 5.15 -4.31
C HIS A 133 2.65 5.26 -3.90
N LEU A 134 3.24 4.23 -3.29
CA LEU A 134 4.68 4.20 -2.97
C LEU A 134 5.60 4.18 -4.19
N VAL A 135 5.09 4.08 -5.42
CA VAL A 135 5.91 3.77 -6.60
C VAL A 135 5.97 4.88 -7.68
N SER A 136 5.15 5.92 -7.65
CA SER A 136 5.10 6.86 -8.80
C SER A 136 4.94 8.35 -8.52
N GLU A 137 5.46 8.88 -7.44
CA GLU A 137 5.60 10.34 -7.31
C GLU A 137 6.93 10.83 -7.88
N ARG A 138 7.07 10.82 -9.20
CA ARG A 138 7.82 11.87 -9.89
C ARG A 138 6.91 13.10 -9.87
N ILE A 139 7.14 13.98 -8.92
CA ILE A 139 6.42 15.24 -8.80
C ILE A 139 6.71 16.07 -10.05
N HIS A 140 5.78 16.10 -10.99
CA HIS A 140 5.71 17.14 -12.00
C HIS A 140 5.14 18.40 -11.33
N PHE A 141 6.00 19.21 -10.72
CA PHE A 141 5.61 20.55 -10.33
C PHE A 141 5.29 21.35 -11.59
N SER A 142 4.05 21.77 -11.74
CA SER A 142 3.68 22.72 -12.79
C SER A 142 4.16 24.12 -12.40
N GLN A 143 4.45 24.97 -13.40
CA GLN A 143 4.86 26.37 -13.20
C GLN A 143 3.84 27.14 -12.34
N LYS A 144 2.57 26.73 -12.35
CA LYS A 144 1.47 27.31 -11.58
C LYS A 144 1.56 26.99 -10.08
N SER A 145 1.98 25.78 -9.71
CA SER A 145 2.26 25.39 -8.32
C SER A 145 3.39 26.21 -7.72
N TYR A 146 4.35 26.60 -8.53
CA TYR A 146 5.51 27.40 -8.17
C TYR A 146 5.14 28.85 -7.76
N GLU A 147 4.37 29.57 -8.59
CA GLU A 147 3.90 30.94 -8.27
C GLU A 147 3.08 30.96 -6.98
N ASN A 148 2.34 29.90 -6.71
CA ASN A 148 1.60 29.70 -5.48
C ASN A 148 2.53 29.56 -4.26
N ILE A 149 3.61 28.78 -4.33
CA ILE A 149 4.57 28.58 -3.22
C ILE A 149 5.25 29.91 -2.86
N ALA A 150 5.74 30.64 -3.83
CA ALA A 150 6.39 31.94 -3.59
C ALA A 150 5.43 32.95 -2.94
N SER A 151 4.17 32.99 -3.38
CA SER A 151 3.10 33.84 -2.82
C SER A 151 2.80 33.46 -1.36
N VAL A 152 2.66 32.15 -1.06
CA VAL A 152 2.41 31.66 0.31
C VAL A 152 3.55 32.03 1.24
N LEU A 153 4.78 31.72 0.86
CA LEU A 153 5.95 32.01 1.67
C LEU A 153 6.11 33.51 1.93
N THR A 154 5.83 34.33 0.90
CA THR A 154 5.85 35.78 1.03
C THR A 154 4.78 36.29 2.01
N HIS A 155 3.57 35.73 1.94
CA HIS A 155 2.48 36.11 2.84
C HIS A 155 2.71 35.61 4.28
N MET A 156 3.26 34.39 4.44
CA MET A 156 3.63 33.83 5.74
C MET A 156 4.67 34.69 6.50
N VAL A 157 5.62 35.28 5.76
CA VAL A 157 6.65 36.15 6.36
C VAL A 157 6.10 37.49 6.85
N SER A 158 5.13 38.06 6.10
CA SER A 158 4.64 39.42 6.38
C SER A 158 3.67 39.51 7.55
N GLU A 159 2.89 38.46 7.85
CA GLU A 159 1.77 38.56 8.78
C GLU A 159 1.66 37.47 9.86
N ASN A 160 2.18 36.24 9.61
CA ASN A 160 1.87 35.11 10.50
C ASN A 160 2.98 34.05 10.60
N ASN A 161 3.99 34.28 11.45
CA ASN A 161 5.10 33.33 11.68
C ASN A 161 4.68 31.92 12.12
N TRP A 162 3.48 31.72 12.69
CA TRP A 162 3.01 30.43 13.15
C TRP A 162 2.67 29.46 12.01
N LEU A 163 2.27 30.00 10.84
CA LEU A 163 1.94 29.17 9.66
C LEU A 163 3.17 28.44 9.11
N THR A 164 4.36 28.98 9.30
CA THR A 164 5.61 28.33 8.87
C THR A 164 5.94 27.08 9.70
N GLU A 165 5.41 26.99 10.92
CA GLU A 165 5.52 25.79 11.76
C GLU A 165 4.51 24.71 11.38
N CYS A 166 3.51 25.04 10.53
CA CYS A 166 2.54 24.08 9.99
C CYS A 166 3.10 23.30 8.80
N ILE A 167 4.20 23.76 8.18
CA ILE A 167 4.85 23.06 7.06
C ILE A 167 5.61 21.85 7.61
N ASP A 168 5.40 20.67 7.02
CA ASP A 168 6.11 19.43 7.39
C ASP A 168 7.51 19.31 6.79
N GLU A 169 8.03 20.39 6.20
CA GLU A 169 9.37 20.47 5.63
C GLU A 169 10.22 21.49 6.39
N ALA A 170 11.52 21.26 6.41
CA ALA A 170 12.44 22.24 6.96
C ALA A 170 12.48 23.48 6.06
N LEU A 171 12.17 24.65 6.61
CA LEU A 171 12.10 25.92 5.88
C LEU A 171 13.16 26.89 6.41
N VAL A 172 13.96 27.45 5.49
CA VAL A 172 14.95 28.49 5.75
C VAL A 172 14.73 29.63 4.78
N MET A 173 14.79 30.89 5.24
CA MET A 173 14.67 32.06 4.38
C MET A 173 15.92 32.92 4.48
N VAL A 174 16.36 33.43 3.32
CA VAL A 174 17.60 34.18 3.15
C VAL A 174 17.26 35.55 2.57
N ASP A 175 17.82 36.60 3.15
CA ASP A 175 17.65 37.97 2.66
C ASP A 175 18.55 38.32 1.46
N SER A 176 18.39 39.52 0.93
CA SER A 176 19.16 40.03 -0.19
C SER A 176 20.66 40.20 0.08
N SER A 177 21.07 40.21 1.36
CA SER A 177 22.48 40.21 1.77
C SER A 177 23.09 38.82 1.93
N GLY A 178 22.29 37.77 1.74
CA GLY A 178 22.71 36.36 1.88
C GLY A 178 22.68 35.87 3.34
N VAL A 179 21.98 36.57 4.25
CA VAL A 179 21.87 36.20 5.64
C VAL A 179 20.56 35.47 5.90
N VAL A 180 20.59 34.44 6.74
CA VAL A 180 19.39 33.70 7.19
C VAL A 180 18.61 34.56 8.16
N THR A 181 17.39 34.94 7.76
CA THR A 181 16.49 35.78 8.55
C THR A 181 15.36 34.98 9.20
N PHE A 182 15.07 33.80 8.70
CA PHE A 182 14.04 32.95 9.24
C PHE A 182 14.40 31.44 9.06
N ARG A 183 13.98 30.63 10.02
CA ARG A 183 13.94 29.18 9.96
C ARG A 183 12.78 28.64 10.81
N ASN A 184 12.10 27.56 10.41
CA ASN A 184 11.14 26.86 11.25
C ASN A 184 11.84 25.86 12.21
N SER A 185 11.07 25.24 13.10
CA SER A 185 11.59 24.26 14.07
C SER A 185 12.20 23.04 13.38
N LEU A 186 11.62 22.58 12.26
CA LEU A 186 12.11 21.42 11.50
C LEU A 186 13.48 21.69 10.87
N ALA A 187 13.72 22.89 10.36
CA ALA A 187 15.04 23.28 9.84
C ALA A 187 16.10 23.27 10.95
N ARG A 188 15.79 23.84 12.11
CA ARG A 188 16.70 23.79 13.27
C ARG A 188 17.05 22.35 13.63
N ASP A 189 16.03 21.49 13.79
CA ASP A 189 16.22 20.11 14.23
C ASP A 189 16.97 19.27 13.17
N LEU A 190 16.73 19.52 11.88
CA LEU A 190 17.47 18.89 10.79
C LEU A 190 18.96 19.26 10.83
N TYR A 191 19.29 20.56 10.91
CA TYR A 191 20.68 21.01 10.92
C TYR A 191 21.41 20.55 12.18
N GLN A 192 20.72 20.48 13.33
CA GLN A 192 21.31 19.87 14.53
C GLN A 192 21.63 18.39 14.33
N LYS A 193 20.77 17.61 13.67
CA LYS A 193 21.04 16.22 13.30
C LYS A 193 22.22 16.09 12.31
N LEU A 194 22.41 17.09 11.44
CA LEU A 194 23.55 17.15 10.54
C LEU A 194 24.85 17.57 11.23
N GLY A 195 24.79 17.99 12.50
CA GLY A 195 25.97 18.33 13.32
C GLY A 195 26.23 19.82 13.50
N TYR A 196 25.33 20.68 13.06
CA TYR A 196 25.44 22.12 13.33
C TYR A 196 25.15 22.40 14.81
N VAL A 197 26.06 23.14 15.46
CA VAL A 197 25.95 23.46 16.89
C VAL A 197 25.22 24.79 17.12
N GLU A 198 25.47 25.77 16.25
CA GLU A 198 24.88 27.10 16.33
C GLU A 198 23.54 27.16 15.59
N ASP A 199 22.69 28.11 16.02
CA ASP A 199 21.43 28.38 15.30
C ASP A 199 21.74 28.95 13.90
N LEU A 200 20.88 28.64 12.95
CA LEU A 200 20.98 29.13 11.57
C LEU A 200 20.72 30.63 11.45
N LEU A 201 19.89 31.17 12.36
CA LEU A 201 19.52 32.61 12.33
C LEU A 201 20.76 33.52 12.44
N GLY A 202 20.87 34.44 11.48
CA GLY A 202 21.98 35.38 11.39
C GLY A 202 23.25 34.84 10.76
N GLN A 203 23.31 33.55 10.39
CA GLN A 203 24.41 32.97 9.61
C GLN A 203 24.30 33.34 8.15
N THR A 204 25.41 33.34 7.42
CA THR A 204 25.41 33.48 5.96
C THR A 204 24.99 32.16 5.32
N TYR A 205 24.28 32.23 4.19
CA TYR A 205 23.84 31.05 3.45
C TYR A 205 25.01 30.13 3.06
N GLU A 206 26.17 30.72 2.72
CA GLU A 206 27.38 29.97 2.38
C GLU A 206 27.83 29.02 3.52
N ASN A 207 27.62 29.41 4.77
CA ASN A 207 27.98 28.57 5.94
C ASN A 207 27.02 27.41 6.17
N ILE A 208 25.77 27.51 5.71
CA ILE A 208 24.73 26.52 5.93
C ILE A 208 24.37 25.73 4.66
N ARG A 209 25.00 26.04 3.56
CA ARG A 209 24.76 25.42 2.26
C ARG A 209 25.08 23.91 2.33
N LEU A 210 24.12 23.08 1.94
CA LEU A 210 24.25 21.62 1.95
C LEU A 210 24.71 21.04 0.59
N ILE A 211 24.88 21.88 -0.42
CA ILE A 211 25.22 21.48 -1.81
C ILE A 211 26.46 22.24 -2.25
N ASP A 212 27.50 21.55 -2.69
CA ASP A 212 28.78 22.17 -3.12
C ASP A 212 28.75 22.75 -4.55
N GLN A 213 27.72 22.51 -5.33
CA GLN A 213 27.63 23.03 -6.71
C GLN A 213 27.11 24.48 -6.73
N GLU A 214 27.82 25.35 -7.45
CA GLU A 214 27.52 26.79 -7.54
C GLU A 214 26.23 27.11 -8.31
N GLU A 215 25.73 26.20 -9.15
CA GLU A 215 24.47 26.35 -9.90
C GLU A 215 23.72 25.03 -10.00
N PRO A 216 22.42 25.01 -9.71
CA PRO A 216 21.61 23.86 -10.09
C PRO A 216 21.51 23.76 -11.61
N PRO A 217 21.64 22.58 -12.20
CA PRO A 217 21.42 22.40 -13.63
C PRO A 217 19.94 22.67 -13.94
N GLU A 218 19.67 23.70 -14.71
CA GLU A 218 18.36 24.16 -15.19
C GLU A 218 17.57 25.08 -14.24
N GLU A 219 17.84 26.38 -14.33
CA GLU A 219 16.89 27.41 -13.94
C GLU A 219 15.68 27.41 -14.91
N VAL A 220 14.64 26.70 -14.54
CA VAL A 220 13.33 26.96 -15.12
C VAL A 220 12.64 27.98 -14.21
N SER A 221 12.68 29.26 -14.62
CA SER A 221 11.88 30.34 -13.99
C SER A 221 11.92 30.45 -12.48
N GLY A 222 13.11 30.70 -11.88
CA GLY A 222 13.22 31.06 -10.45
C GLY A 222 13.14 29.91 -9.44
N TYR A 223 13.27 28.67 -9.90
CA TYR A 223 13.16 27.44 -9.09
C TYR A 223 14.32 26.50 -9.37
N SER A 224 14.90 25.93 -8.33
CA SER A 224 15.86 24.83 -8.46
C SER A 224 15.53 23.70 -7.48
N PHE A 225 15.74 22.48 -7.94
CA PHE A 225 15.51 21.25 -7.21
C PHE A 225 16.75 20.38 -7.26
N VAL A 226 17.21 19.91 -6.11
CA VAL A 226 18.36 18.99 -6.03
C VAL A 226 18.11 17.92 -4.99
N GLU A 227 18.26 16.65 -5.37
CA GLU A 227 18.38 15.54 -4.44
C GLU A 227 19.86 15.34 -4.11
N THR A 228 20.21 15.36 -2.83
CA THR A 228 21.61 15.20 -2.38
C THR A 228 21.68 14.27 -1.17
N THR A 229 22.86 13.70 -0.94
CA THR A 229 23.13 12.87 0.23
C THR A 229 24.14 13.58 1.12
N VAL A 230 23.73 13.91 2.34
CA VAL A 230 24.58 14.53 3.36
C VAL A 230 24.79 13.55 4.50
N GLY A 231 25.99 12.98 4.60
CA GLY A 231 26.24 11.89 5.55
C GLY A 231 25.36 10.67 5.25
N ARG A 232 24.45 10.34 6.20
CA ARG A 232 23.48 9.25 6.02
C ARG A 232 22.11 9.73 5.53
N HIS A 233 21.89 11.04 5.46
CA HIS A 233 20.61 11.65 5.12
C HIS A 233 20.47 11.86 3.62
N VAL A 234 19.35 11.43 3.05
CA VAL A 234 18.94 11.74 1.67
C VAL A 234 17.99 12.92 1.74
N LEU A 235 18.44 14.06 1.24
CA LEU A 235 17.74 15.33 1.34
C LEU A 235 17.27 15.76 -0.05
N ASN A 236 16.02 16.20 -0.12
CA ASN A 236 15.44 16.86 -1.26
C ASN A 236 15.39 18.35 -0.96
N ILE A 237 16.16 19.15 -1.69
CA ILE A 237 16.34 20.58 -1.45
C ILE A 237 15.72 21.36 -2.60
N LYS A 238 14.77 22.24 -2.26
CA LYS A 238 14.12 23.16 -3.19
C LYS A 238 14.51 24.59 -2.82
N ARG A 239 14.94 25.37 -3.81
CA ARG A 239 15.18 26.80 -3.66
C ARG A 239 14.15 27.56 -4.46
N VAL A 240 13.51 28.54 -3.80
CA VAL A 240 12.39 29.33 -4.32
C VAL A 240 12.75 30.80 -4.19
N GLN A 241 12.77 31.57 -5.28
CA GLN A 241 12.94 33.01 -5.22
C GLN A 241 11.71 33.70 -4.63
N LEU A 242 11.90 34.63 -3.72
CA LEU A 242 10.82 35.36 -3.07
C LEU A 242 10.71 36.78 -3.67
N ASN A 243 9.48 37.18 -3.99
CA ASN A 243 9.18 38.53 -4.49
C ASN A 243 8.81 39.49 -3.35
N ALA A 244 9.42 39.34 -2.17
CA ALA A 244 9.19 40.20 -0.99
C ALA A 244 10.34 41.19 -0.80
N PRO A 245 10.06 42.46 -0.37
CA PRO A 245 11.10 43.43 -0.13
C PRO A 245 12.10 42.93 0.94
N GLY A 246 13.41 42.98 0.59
CA GLY A 246 14.47 42.55 1.49
C GLY A 246 14.75 41.06 1.58
N MET A 247 13.94 40.21 0.96
CA MET A 247 14.12 38.76 0.87
C MET A 247 14.70 38.36 -0.50
N ALA A 248 15.55 37.34 -0.55
CA ALA A 248 16.11 36.81 -1.79
C ALA A 248 15.42 35.50 -2.18
N PHE A 249 15.49 34.49 -1.32
CA PHE A 249 14.94 33.18 -1.58
C PHE A 249 14.59 32.41 -0.30
N ALA A 250 13.77 31.39 -0.46
CA ALA A 250 13.52 30.37 0.54
C ALA A 250 14.13 29.03 0.12
N ILE A 251 14.52 28.23 1.10
CA ILE A 251 14.98 26.87 0.95
C ILE A 251 14.04 25.97 1.71
N ILE A 252 13.50 25.00 1.01
CA ILE A 252 12.64 23.97 1.57
C ILE A 252 13.40 22.64 1.47
N ILE A 253 13.59 21.96 2.61
CA ILE A 253 14.36 20.74 2.72
C ILE A 253 13.47 19.63 3.27
N ARG A 254 13.30 18.56 2.50
CA ARG A 254 12.62 17.35 2.89
C ARG A 254 13.64 16.24 3.16
N ASP A 255 13.59 15.64 4.35
CA ASP A 255 14.41 14.46 4.68
C ASP A 255 13.66 13.21 4.22
N GLU A 256 14.16 12.58 3.15
CA GLU A 256 13.60 11.37 2.58
C GLU A 256 14.34 10.09 3.00
N THR A 257 15.25 10.19 3.96
CA THR A 257 16.11 9.09 4.40
C THR A 257 15.30 7.85 4.78
N TRP A 258 14.30 8.03 5.66
CA TRP A 258 13.46 6.92 6.11
C TRP A 258 12.69 6.27 4.97
N ARG A 259 12.11 7.07 4.07
CA ARG A 259 11.39 6.58 2.88
C ARG A 259 12.31 5.75 1.98
N ARG A 260 13.50 6.27 1.68
CA ARG A 260 14.51 5.57 0.88
C ARG A 260 15.02 4.29 1.52
N GLU A 261 15.18 4.28 2.84
CA GLU A 261 15.55 3.07 3.58
C GLU A 261 14.46 2.00 3.51
N GLN A 262 13.18 2.39 3.65
CA GLN A 262 12.04 1.48 3.50
C GLN A 262 11.93 0.93 2.08
N GLU A 263 12.05 1.78 1.05
CA GLU A 263 12.06 1.34 -0.35
C GLU A 263 13.19 0.32 -0.61
N LYS A 264 14.40 0.62 -0.14
CA LYS A 264 15.55 -0.31 -0.24
C LYS A 264 15.27 -1.63 0.49
N ALA A 265 14.71 -1.58 1.69
CA ALA A 265 14.38 -2.77 2.46
C ALA A 265 13.33 -3.64 1.75
N LEU A 266 12.29 -3.03 1.15
CA LEU A 266 11.28 -3.73 0.36
C LEU A 266 11.89 -4.38 -0.89
N ILE A 267 12.73 -3.66 -1.62
CA ILE A 267 13.43 -4.21 -2.80
C ILE A 267 14.32 -5.39 -2.40
N LEU A 268 15.10 -5.26 -1.32
CA LEU A 268 15.97 -6.34 -0.83
C LEU A 268 15.15 -7.56 -0.39
N LYS A 269 14.00 -7.34 0.28
CA LYS A 269 13.07 -8.40 0.66
C LYS A 269 12.53 -9.13 -0.57
N SER A 270 12.07 -8.38 -1.57
CA SER A 270 11.56 -8.96 -2.82
C SER A 270 12.63 -9.79 -3.56
N VAL A 271 13.87 -9.27 -3.66
CA VAL A 271 14.99 -10.00 -4.27
C VAL A 271 15.31 -11.27 -3.49
N ALA A 272 15.32 -11.21 -2.16
CA ALA A 272 15.59 -12.39 -1.32
C ALA A 272 14.51 -13.47 -1.48
N ILE A 273 13.22 -13.09 -1.50
CA ILE A 273 12.09 -13.99 -1.73
C ILE A 273 12.23 -14.68 -3.09
N LYS A 274 12.50 -13.91 -4.14
CA LYS A 274 12.71 -14.43 -5.49
C LYS A 274 13.85 -15.45 -5.54
N GLU A 275 14.98 -15.16 -4.90
CA GLU A 275 16.12 -16.08 -4.84
C GLU A 275 15.79 -17.35 -4.06
N ILE A 276 15.02 -17.27 -2.97
CA ILE A 276 14.55 -18.44 -2.21
C ILE A 276 13.71 -19.34 -3.11
N HIS A 277 12.73 -18.80 -3.82
CA HIS A 277 11.88 -19.57 -4.75
C HIS A 277 12.70 -20.22 -5.86
N HIS A 278 13.66 -19.51 -6.45
CA HIS A 278 14.57 -20.10 -7.45
C HIS A 278 15.41 -21.24 -6.88
N ARG A 279 15.93 -21.13 -5.66
CA ARG A 279 16.68 -22.20 -5.00
C ARG A 279 15.82 -23.40 -4.67
N VAL A 280 14.62 -23.19 -4.15
CA VAL A 280 13.65 -24.27 -3.89
C VAL A 280 13.33 -25.00 -5.17
N LYS A 281 12.98 -24.29 -6.27
CA LYS A 281 12.76 -24.88 -7.59
C LYS A 281 13.95 -25.76 -8.02
N ASN A 282 15.18 -25.23 -7.96
CA ASN A 282 16.37 -25.95 -8.41
C ASN A 282 16.61 -27.23 -7.59
N ASN A 283 16.42 -27.16 -6.27
CA ASN A 283 16.53 -28.32 -5.38
C ASN A 283 15.49 -29.38 -5.71
N LEU A 284 14.22 -28.98 -5.94
CA LEU A 284 13.13 -29.87 -6.31
C LEU A 284 13.39 -30.54 -7.68
N GLN A 285 13.91 -29.80 -8.66
CA GLN A 285 14.30 -30.35 -9.96
C GLN A 285 15.44 -31.38 -9.84
N THR A 286 16.38 -31.15 -8.94
CA THR A 286 17.46 -32.12 -8.65
C THR A 286 16.89 -33.40 -8.06
N ILE A 287 15.97 -33.29 -7.08
CA ILE A 287 15.29 -34.46 -6.48
C ILE A 287 14.49 -35.22 -7.55
N ALA A 288 13.72 -34.51 -8.40
CA ALA A 288 12.97 -35.13 -9.49
C ALA A 288 13.89 -35.88 -10.47
N SER A 289 15.08 -35.34 -10.76
CA SER A 289 16.08 -35.99 -11.61
C SER A 289 16.64 -37.26 -10.96
N LEU A 290 16.89 -37.26 -9.67
CA LEU A 290 17.31 -38.46 -8.93
C LEU A 290 16.24 -39.54 -8.92
N LEU A 291 14.97 -39.18 -8.70
CA LEU A 291 13.85 -40.10 -8.78
C LEU A 291 13.73 -40.73 -10.19
N ARG A 292 13.91 -39.91 -11.24
CA ARG A 292 13.91 -40.38 -12.63
C ARG A 292 15.03 -41.39 -12.89
N LEU A 293 16.22 -41.21 -12.32
CA LEU A 293 17.30 -42.19 -12.41
C LEU A 293 16.98 -43.49 -11.68
N GLN A 294 16.32 -43.43 -10.52
CA GLN A 294 15.90 -44.60 -9.76
C GLN A 294 14.80 -45.37 -10.53
N MET A 295 13.82 -44.69 -11.16
CA MET A 295 12.81 -45.30 -12.01
C MET A 295 13.41 -46.11 -13.16
N ARG A 296 14.50 -45.67 -13.76
CA ARG A 296 15.19 -46.35 -14.84
C ARG A 296 15.95 -47.62 -14.38
N ARG A 297 16.30 -47.68 -13.08
CA ARG A 297 17.10 -48.78 -12.48
C ARG A 297 16.24 -49.87 -11.84
N THR A 298 14.96 -49.59 -11.61
CA THR A 298 14.07 -50.58 -10.98
C THR A 298 13.40 -51.46 -12.03
N ASP A 299 13.35 -52.77 -11.76
CA ASP A 299 12.64 -53.76 -12.57
C ASP A 299 11.16 -53.91 -12.14
N SER A 300 10.81 -53.40 -10.94
CA SER A 300 9.44 -53.46 -10.43
C SER A 300 8.57 -52.37 -11.06
N GLU A 301 7.52 -52.72 -11.76
CA GLU A 301 6.57 -51.80 -12.36
C GLU A 301 5.82 -51.00 -11.29
N GLU A 302 5.46 -51.63 -10.16
CA GLU A 302 4.83 -50.97 -9.02
C GLU A 302 5.74 -49.89 -8.43
N THR A 303 7.03 -50.18 -8.21
CA THR A 303 8.01 -49.22 -7.73
C THR A 303 8.22 -48.08 -8.73
N ARG A 304 8.24 -48.35 -10.03
CA ARG A 304 8.36 -47.34 -11.09
C ARG A 304 7.16 -46.40 -11.08
N GLN A 305 5.96 -46.90 -10.89
CA GLN A 305 4.75 -46.12 -10.78
C GLN A 305 4.78 -45.18 -9.54
N VAL A 306 5.11 -45.70 -8.37
CA VAL A 306 5.19 -44.91 -7.12
C VAL A 306 6.23 -43.79 -7.22
N LEU A 307 7.42 -44.08 -7.78
CA LEU A 307 8.45 -43.09 -8.03
C LEU A 307 8.00 -42.04 -9.05
N GLY A 308 7.26 -42.42 -10.09
CA GLY A 308 6.68 -41.53 -11.09
C GLY A 308 5.66 -40.56 -10.49
N GLU A 309 4.75 -41.06 -9.65
CA GLU A 309 3.78 -40.25 -8.92
C GLU A 309 4.48 -39.25 -8.00
N SER A 310 5.51 -39.67 -7.24
CA SER A 310 6.31 -38.82 -6.37
C SER A 310 7.05 -37.72 -7.16
N MET A 311 7.64 -38.08 -8.30
CA MET A 311 8.30 -37.15 -9.20
C MET A 311 7.34 -36.08 -9.73
N ASN A 312 6.13 -36.45 -10.13
CA ASN A 312 5.13 -35.53 -10.63
C ASN A 312 4.68 -34.53 -9.55
N ARG A 313 4.51 -34.96 -8.30
CA ARG A 313 4.24 -34.08 -7.14
C ARG A 313 5.33 -33.05 -6.96
N ILE A 314 6.59 -33.49 -6.96
CA ILE A 314 7.74 -32.60 -6.83
C ILE A 314 7.81 -31.57 -7.96
N LEU A 315 7.54 -31.99 -9.20
CA LEU A 315 7.52 -31.08 -10.35
C LEU A 315 6.38 -30.07 -10.27
N SER A 316 5.21 -30.44 -9.74
CA SER A 316 4.10 -29.51 -9.51
C SER A 316 4.47 -28.43 -8.49
N ILE A 317 5.12 -28.81 -7.38
CA ILE A 317 5.63 -27.86 -6.38
C ILE A 317 6.67 -26.94 -7.02
N ALA A 318 7.64 -27.49 -7.75
CA ALA A 318 8.69 -26.71 -8.41
C ALA A 318 8.11 -25.68 -9.39
N SER A 319 7.07 -26.03 -10.12
CA SER A 319 6.37 -25.15 -11.06
C SER A 319 5.62 -24.01 -10.34
N THR A 320 5.04 -24.27 -9.18
CA THR A 320 4.39 -23.24 -8.36
C THR A 320 5.42 -22.24 -7.81
N HIS A 321 6.57 -22.72 -7.33
CA HIS A 321 7.67 -21.86 -6.91
C HIS A 321 8.26 -21.02 -8.07
N GLU A 322 8.17 -21.49 -9.30
CA GLU A 322 8.56 -20.71 -10.48
C GLU A 322 7.62 -19.54 -10.75
N LEU A 323 6.31 -19.74 -10.59
CA LEU A 323 5.32 -18.65 -10.69
C LEU A 323 5.54 -17.60 -9.61
N LEU A 324 5.70 -18.02 -8.37
CA LEU A 324 5.96 -17.11 -7.24
C LEU A 324 7.25 -16.29 -7.44
N ALA A 325 8.30 -16.90 -8.03
CA ALA A 325 9.53 -16.18 -8.34
C ALA A 325 9.36 -15.06 -9.39
N GLN A 326 8.37 -15.14 -10.27
CA GLN A 326 8.14 -14.13 -11.32
C GLN A 326 7.49 -12.86 -10.75
N GLY A 327 6.58 -13.00 -9.78
CA GLY A 327 5.86 -11.87 -9.17
C GLY A 327 6.70 -11.02 -8.22
N GLY A 328 7.78 -11.55 -7.66
CA GLY A 328 8.62 -10.84 -6.67
C GLY A 328 7.91 -10.52 -5.34
N VAL A 329 6.67 -10.99 -5.19
CA VAL A 329 5.81 -10.90 -4.00
C VAL A 329 5.46 -12.32 -3.59
N ASP A 330 5.16 -12.54 -2.33
CA ASP A 330 4.80 -13.87 -1.80
C ASP A 330 3.32 -14.23 -2.08
N GLU A 331 2.75 -13.66 -3.13
CA GLU A 331 1.37 -13.84 -3.59
C GLU A 331 1.30 -14.14 -5.08
N VAL A 332 0.29 -14.93 -5.49
CA VAL A 332 0.04 -15.32 -6.88
C VAL A 332 -1.45 -15.43 -7.15
N MET A 333 -1.88 -15.16 -8.39
CA MET A 333 -3.25 -15.38 -8.84
C MET A 333 -3.58 -16.88 -8.85
N ILE A 334 -4.68 -17.27 -8.20
CA ILE A 334 -5.07 -18.68 -8.08
C ILE A 334 -5.32 -19.32 -9.45
N GLY A 335 -5.86 -18.55 -10.39
CA GLY A 335 -6.08 -19.00 -11.78
C GLY A 335 -4.79 -19.33 -12.51
N GLU A 336 -3.70 -18.58 -12.28
CA GLU A 336 -2.38 -18.88 -12.85
C GLU A 336 -1.83 -20.21 -12.33
N VAL A 337 -1.97 -20.46 -11.02
CA VAL A 337 -1.55 -21.72 -10.38
C VAL A 337 -2.30 -22.90 -11.00
N ILE A 338 -3.64 -22.80 -11.09
CA ILE A 338 -4.49 -23.85 -11.64
C ILE A 338 -4.17 -24.12 -13.13
N ASN A 339 -4.04 -23.06 -13.93
CA ASN A 339 -3.72 -23.19 -15.36
C ASN A 339 -2.33 -23.80 -15.59
N ASN A 340 -1.36 -23.47 -14.74
CA ASN A 340 -0.02 -24.07 -14.83
C ASN A 340 -0.08 -25.59 -14.54
N ILE A 341 -0.81 -26.00 -13.50
CA ILE A 341 -0.97 -27.42 -13.17
C ILE A 341 -1.70 -28.16 -14.29
N LYS A 342 -2.80 -27.61 -14.78
CA LYS A 342 -3.54 -28.14 -15.95
C LYS A 342 -2.60 -28.38 -17.13
N ASN A 343 -1.81 -27.37 -17.53
CA ASN A 343 -0.91 -27.43 -18.66
C ASN A 343 0.20 -28.50 -18.47
N ASN A 344 0.76 -28.56 -17.25
CA ASN A 344 1.78 -29.53 -16.89
C ASN A 344 1.19 -30.96 -16.91
N THR A 345 0.02 -31.16 -16.30
CA THR A 345 -0.65 -32.45 -16.25
C THR A 345 -0.96 -32.95 -17.66
N MET A 346 -1.48 -32.11 -18.55
CA MET A 346 -1.81 -32.47 -19.94
C MET A 346 -0.58 -32.79 -20.79
N ARG A 347 0.59 -32.17 -20.52
CA ARG A 347 1.85 -32.48 -21.24
C ARG A 347 2.36 -33.89 -20.96
N TYR A 348 2.09 -34.44 -19.77
CA TYR A 348 2.57 -35.75 -19.35
C TYR A 348 1.49 -36.85 -19.49
N PHE A 349 0.25 -36.43 -19.72
CA PHE A 349 -0.84 -37.35 -19.97
C PHE A 349 -0.86 -37.72 -21.45
N SER A 350 -0.52 -38.98 -21.75
CA SER A 350 -0.58 -39.54 -23.11
C SER A 350 -1.42 -40.80 -23.05
N ASN A 351 -2.72 -40.65 -23.28
CA ASN A 351 -3.60 -41.82 -23.54
C ASN A 351 -4.10 -41.74 -24.96
N PRO A 352 -3.61 -42.58 -25.88
CA PRO A 352 -3.99 -42.53 -27.29
C PRO A 352 -5.46 -42.90 -27.52
N HIS A 353 -6.14 -43.47 -26.53
CA HIS A 353 -7.52 -43.97 -26.65
C HIS A 353 -8.57 -43.08 -25.99
N CYS A 354 -8.16 -42.02 -25.24
CA CYS A 354 -9.10 -41.14 -24.56
C CYS A 354 -8.68 -39.67 -24.69
N LEU A 355 -9.55 -38.83 -25.29
CA LEU A 355 -9.37 -37.40 -25.36
C LEU A 355 -10.00 -36.75 -24.15
N VAL A 356 -9.17 -36.24 -23.24
CA VAL A 356 -9.63 -35.53 -22.01
C VAL A 356 -9.49 -34.03 -22.20
N THR A 357 -10.55 -33.29 -21.87
CA THR A 357 -10.57 -31.81 -21.81
C THR A 357 -10.64 -31.36 -20.36
N ILE A 358 -9.82 -30.38 -19.99
CA ILE A 358 -9.86 -29.76 -18.67
C ILE A 358 -10.27 -28.30 -18.83
N THR A 359 -11.38 -27.87 -18.21
CA THR A 359 -11.87 -26.49 -18.14
C THR A 359 -11.62 -25.90 -16.78
N VAL A 360 -11.37 -24.59 -16.72
CA VAL A 360 -11.21 -23.83 -15.48
C VAL A 360 -12.18 -22.67 -15.54
N GLU A 361 -13.01 -22.52 -14.52
CA GLU A 361 -14.11 -21.56 -14.47
C GLU A 361 -14.20 -20.92 -13.08
N GLY A 362 -14.79 -19.72 -12.97
CA GLY A 362 -15.09 -19.04 -11.71
C GLY A 362 -14.24 -17.83 -11.43
N ASP A 363 -14.03 -17.56 -10.14
CA ASP A 363 -13.35 -16.33 -9.66
C ASP A 363 -11.84 -16.48 -9.70
N ASP A 364 -11.14 -15.34 -9.90
CA ASP A 364 -9.69 -15.27 -9.83
C ASP A 364 -9.27 -14.22 -8.79
N PHE A 365 -8.35 -14.59 -7.88
CA PHE A 365 -7.90 -13.73 -6.78
C PHE A 365 -6.52 -14.15 -6.29
N GLN A 366 -5.85 -13.25 -5.57
CA GLN A 366 -4.53 -13.50 -5.01
C GLN A 366 -4.59 -14.42 -3.78
N VAL A 367 -3.62 -15.31 -3.69
CA VAL A 367 -3.36 -16.19 -2.55
C VAL A 367 -1.87 -16.20 -2.23
N ASP A 368 -1.53 -16.45 -0.97
CA ASP A 368 -0.13 -16.59 -0.56
C ASP A 368 0.55 -17.87 -1.09
N SER A 369 1.87 -17.92 -0.93
CA SER A 369 2.70 -19.03 -1.41
C SER A 369 2.35 -20.37 -0.76
N ASP A 370 1.94 -20.38 0.51
CA ASP A 370 1.60 -21.60 1.26
C ASP A 370 0.27 -22.17 0.77
N VAL A 371 -0.74 -21.32 0.60
CA VAL A 371 -2.03 -21.68 -0.01
C VAL A 371 -1.83 -22.14 -1.44
N ALA A 372 -1.10 -21.35 -2.27
CA ALA A 372 -0.82 -21.67 -3.66
C ALA A 372 -0.16 -23.04 -3.81
N THR A 373 0.85 -23.34 -2.99
CA THR A 373 1.56 -24.64 -3.01
C THR A 373 0.64 -25.79 -2.58
N SER A 374 -0.16 -25.58 -1.53
CA SER A 374 -1.09 -26.60 -1.04
C SER A 374 -2.19 -26.89 -2.07
N VAL A 375 -2.79 -25.87 -2.66
CA VAL A 375 -3.79 -25.99 -3.73
C VAL A 375 -3.19 -26.69 -4.96
N ALA A 376 -1.94 -26.34 -5.31
CA ALA A 376 -1.25 -26.98 -6.44
C ALA A 376 -1.12 -28.50 -6.26
N ILE A 377 -0.71 -28.96 -5.09
CA ILE A 377 -0.58 -30.40 -4.80
C ILE A 377 -1.96 -31.07 -4.82
N ILE A 378 -2.95 -30.46 -4.18
CA ILE A 378 -4.32 -30.98 -4.10
C ILE A 378 -4.91 -31.16 -5.51
N ILE A 379 -4.89 -30.11 -6.31
CA ILE A 379 -5.44 -30.16 -7.69
C ILE A 379 -4.68 -31.18 -8.55
N ASN A 380 -3.35 -31.21 -8.44
CA ASN A 380 -2.57 -32.21 -9.16
C ASN A 380 -2.97 -33.66 -8.80
N GLU A 381 -3.16 -33.95 -7.50
CA GLU A 381 -3.60 -35.29 -7.07
C GLU A 381 -5.00 -35.62 -7.57
N LEU A 382 -5.95 -34.67 -7.50
CA LEU A 382 -7.31 -34.87 -7.99
C LEU A 382 -7.35 -35.08 -9.50
N LEU A 383 -6.60 -34.26 -10.26
CA LEU A 383 -6.49 -34.44 -11.72
C LEU A 383 -5.85 -35.78 -12.08
N GLN A 384 -4.77 -36.19 -11.42
CA GLN A 384 -4.15 -37.48 -11.67
C GLN A 384 -5.09 -38.66 -11.36
N ASN A 385 -5.87 -38.55 -10.27
CA ASN A 385 -6.86 -39.58 -9.95
C ASN A 385 -7.95 -39.67 -11.04
N SER A 386 -8.47 -38.55 -11.50
CA SER A 386 -9.47 -38.53 -12.58
C SER A 386 -8.89 -39.09 -13.88
N LEU A 387 -7.69 -38.67 -14.28
CA LEU A 387 -7.04 -39.15 -15.51
C LEU A 387 -6.72 -40.64 -15.46
N LYS A 388 -6.39 -41.19 -14.30
CA LYS A 388 -5.98 -42.59 -14.11
C LYS A 388 -7.15 -43.55 -13.97
N TYR A 389 -8.25 -43.09 -13.35
CA TYR A 389 -9.33 -44.00 -12.94
C TYR A 389 -10.69 -43.69 -13.56
N ALA A 390 -10.97 -42.42 -13.88
CA ALA A 390 -12.30 -42.01 -14.29
C ALA A 390 -12.64 -42.42 -15.76
N PHE A 391 -11.64 -42.55 -16.63
CA PHE A 391 -11.84 -42.68 -18.09
C PHE A 391 -11.29 -43.97 -18.66
N THR A 392 -11.18 -45.04 -17.87
CA THR A 392 -10.60 -46.34 -18.30
C THR A 392 -11.35 -46.96 -19.47
N ASP A 393 -12.69 -46.80 -19.52
CA ASP A 393 -13.58 -47.40 -20.56
C ASP A 393 -14.26 -46.32 -21.43
N ARG A 394 -13.64 -45.12 -21.55
CA ARG A 394 -14.23 -44.00 -22.31
C ARG A 394 -13.24 -43.44 -23.33
N ASN A 395 -13.78 -43.01 -24.48
CA ASN A 395 -12.99 -42.38 -25.54
C ASN A 395 -12.86 -40.85 -25.34
N THR A 396 -13.70 -40.24 -24.48
CA THR A 396 -13.68 -38.80 -24.17
C THR A 396 -13.93 -38.60 -22.70
N GLY A 397 -13.27 -37.57 -22.12
CA GLY A 397 -13.44 -37.17 -20.74
C GLY A 397 -13.49 -35.66 -20.61
N LEU A 398 -14.26 -35.20 -19.63
CA LEU A 398 -14.31 -33.79 -19.24
C LEU A 398 -13.99 -33.68 -17.74
N ILE A 399 -13.05 -32.79 -17.40
CA ILE A 399 -12.78 -32.41 -16.03
C ILE A 399 -13.02 -30.91 -15.92
N THR A 400 -13.84 -30.50 -14.97
CA THR A 400 -14.13 -29.07 -14.71
C THR A 400 -13.58 -28.68 -13.34
N ILE A 401 -12.79 -27.60 -13.29
CA ILE A 401 -12.28 -26.99 -12.07
C ILE A 401 -13.03 -25.68 -11.89
N THR A 402 -13.79 -25.55 -10.81
CA THR A 402 -14.56 -24.35 -10.50
C THR A 402 -14.02 -23.68 -9.23
N VAL A 403 -13.70 -22.41 -9.31
CA VAL A 403 -13.19 -21.58 -8.19
C VAL A 403 -14.30 -20.63 -7.73
N LYS A 404 -14.54 -20.55 -6.43
CA LYS A 404 -15.49 -19.60 -5.83
C LYS A 404 -14.82 -18.85 -4.69
N LYS A 405 -14.73 -17.53 -4.82
CA LYS A 405 -14.26 -16.64 -3.75
C LYS A 405 -15.40 -16.37 -2.77
N GLY A 406 -15.15 -16.52 -1.48
CA GLY A 406 -16.03 -16.09 -0.41
C GLY A 406 -15.38 -15.02 0.46
N GLU A 407 -16.09 -14.47 1.41
CA GLU A 407 -15.55 -13.47 2.33
C GLU A 407 -14.52 -14.06 3.32
N LEU A 408 -14.86 -15.17 3.96
CA LEU A 408 -14.01 -15.85 4.96
C LEU A 408 -13.35 -17.11 4.43
N TYR A 409 -14.06 -17.86 3.59
CA TYR A 409 -13.59 -19.09 3.00
C TYR A 409 -13.83 -19.06 1.50
N SER A 410 -12.83 -19.44 0.72
CA SER A 410 -12.95 -19.72 -0.70
C SER A 410 -12.99 -21.22 -0.93
N SER A 411 -13.56 -21.66 -2.04
CA SER A 411 -13.68 -23.08 -2.37
C SER A 411 -13.24 -23.40 -3.78
N ILE A 412 -12.68 -24.58 -3.96
CA ILE A 412 -12.33 -25.13 -5.26
C ILE A 412 -12.99 -26.49 -5.39
N GLN A 413 -13.63 -26.71 -6.54
CA GLN A 413 -14.29 -27.95 -6.90
C GLN A 413 -13.64 -28.53 -8.16
N VAL A 414 -13.32 -29.81 -8.13
CA VAL A 414 -12.79 -30.57 -9.27
C VAL A 414 -13.75 -31.73 -9.57
N CYS A 415 -14.43 -31.66 -10.70
CA CYS A 415 -15.42 -32.64 -11.13
C CYS A 415 -14.98 -33.31 -12.40
N ASP A 416 -15.07 -34.64 -12.47
CA ASP A 416 -14.97 -35.41 -13.70
C ASP A 416 -16.32 -36.05 -14.08
N ASN A 417 -16.52 -36.33 -15.36
CA ASN A 417 -17.68 -37.03 -15.87
C ASN A 417 -17.38 -38.53 -16.10
N GLY A 418 -16.50 -39.12 -15.31
CA GLY A 418 -16.06 -40.50 -15.42
C GLY A 418 -17.03 -41.57 -14.89
N SER A 419 -16.48 -42.75 -14.61
CA SER A 419 -17.29 -43.90 -14.12
C SER A 419 -17.65 -43.78 -12.63
N GLY A 420 -16.97 -42.90 -11.90
CA GLY A 420 -17.11 -42.79 -10.45
C GLY A 420 -16.56 -43.99 -9.68
N PHE A 421 -16.73 -43.97 -8.36
CA PHE A 421 -16.33 -45.07 -7.46
C PHE A 421 -17.19 -45.08 -6.19
N ASP A 422 -17.22 -46.21 -5.46
CA ASP A 422 -17.88 -46.29 -4.17
C ASP A 422 -17.06 -45.60 -3.10
N VAL A 423 -17.59 -44.46 -2.62
CA VAL A 423 -16.97 -43.63 -1.59
C VAL A 423 -16.87 -44.34 -0.25
N HIS A 424 -17.63 -45.41 0.00
CA HIS A 424 -17.68 -46.17 1.25
C HIS A 424 -16.83 -47.44 1.27
N SER A 425 -16.24 -47.81 0.12
CA SER A 425 -15.41 -49.01 0.04
C SER A 425 -14.12 -48.90 0.84
N THR A 426 -13.72 -49.99 1.51
CA THR A 426 -12.60 -50.07 2.46
C THR A 426 -11.20 -49.99 1.82
N GLU A 427 -11.09 -50.00 0.51
CA GLU A 427 -9.80 -49.86 -0.22
C GLU A 427 -9.25 -48.45 -0.25
N ARG A 428 -9.61 -47.65 0.74
CA ARG A 428 -9.41 -46.18 0.84
C ARG A 428 -7.99 -45.69 1.12
N ASN A 429 -7.04 -46.57 1.34
CA ASN A 429 -5.69 -46.15 1.68
C ASN A 429 -4.80 -45.89 0.44
N ARG A 430 -5.34 -45.17 -0.55
CA ARG A 430 -4.51 -44.67 -1.66
C ARG A 430 -3.80 -43.42 -1.19
N LEU A 431 -2.47 -43.41 -1.17
CA LEU A 431 -1.57 -42.37 -0.69
C LEU A 431 -1.98 -40.97 -1.15
N GLY A 432 -2.46 -40.80 -2.38
CA GLY A 432 -2.87 -39.52 -2.95
C GLY A 432 -4.02 -38.84 -2.19
N LEU A 433 -5.10 -39.60 -1.89
CA LEU A 433 -6.26 -39.03 -1.21
C LEU A 433 -5.98 -38.69 0.25
N SER A 434 -5.12 -39.46 0.93
CA SER A 434 -4.67 -39.15 2.29
C SER A 434 -3.84 -37.85 2.35
N ILE A 435 -3.01 -37.60 1.32
CA ILE A 435 -2.28 -36.33 1.17
C ILE A 435 -3.27 -35.17 1.00
N VAL A 436 -4.26 -35.29 0.13
CA VAL A 436 -5.28 -34.27 -0.08
C VAL A 436 -6.01 -33.96 1.24
N GLN A 437 -6.46 -34.98 1.98
CA GLN A 437 -7.14 -34.84 3.27
C GLN A 437 -6.25 -34.10 4.29
N THR A 438 -4.99 -34.50 4.40
CA THR A 438 -4.02 -33.87 5.31
C THR A 438 -3.78 -32.40 4.96
N LEU A 439 -3.54 -32.08 3.68
CA LEU A 439 -3.30 -30.70 3.25
C LEU A 439 -4.51 -29.81 3.46
N VAL A 440 -5.72 -30.28 3.11
CA VAL A 440 -6.94 -29.51 3.32
C VAL A 440 -7.17 -29.24 4.80
N LYS A 441 -7.01 -30.26 5.67
CA LYS A 441 -7.27 -30.12 7.09
C LYS A 441 -6.17 -29.32 7.81
N ASP A 442 -4.90 -29.67 7.60
CA ASP A 442 -3.79 -29.19 8.44
C ASP A 442 -3.16 -27.91 7.89
N LYS A 443 -3.13 -27.74 6.55
CA LYS A 443 -2.54 -26.54 5.92
C LYS A 443 -3.59 -25.49 5.59
N LEU A 444 -4.64 -25.89 4.88
CA LEU A 444 -5.68 -24.98 4.42
C LEU A 444 -6.75 -24.69 5.50
N ARG A 445 -6.77 -25.48 6.60
CA ARG A 445 -7.76 -25.39 7.69
C ARG A 445 -9.20 -25.46 7.17
N GLY A 446 -9.38 -26.23 6.09
CA GLY A 446 -10.61 -26.37 5.37
C GLY A 446 -11.24 -27.77 5.52
N LYS A 447 -12.28 -28.01 4.75
CA LYS A 447 -13.02 -29.26 4.68
C LYS A 447 -12.99 -29.83 3.27
N LEU A 448 -12.74 -31.13 3.14
CA LEU A 448 -12.85 -31.88 1.88
C LEU A 448 -14.15 -32.68 1.87
N THR A 449 -14.92 -32.53 0.79
CA THR A 449 -16.10 -33.32 0.49
C THR A 449 -15.92 -34.01 -0.86
N ILE A 450 -16.22 -35.31 -0.95
CA ILE A 450 -16.13 -36.08 -2.18
C ILE A 450 -17.47 -36.75 -2.42
N GLU A 451 -18.04 -36.48 -3.59
CA GLU A 451 -19.26 -37.10 -4.08
C GLU A 451 -18.91 -37.88 -5.34
N SER A 452 -19.33 -39.16 -5.42
CA SER A 452 -19.02 -40.01 -6.58
C SER A 452 -20.14 -40.98 -6.86
N GLY A 453 -20.38 -41.25 -8.12
CA GLY A 453 -21.44 -42.12 -8.61
C GLY A 453 -21.29 -42.41 -10.10
N GLY A 454 -22.26 -43.08 -10.72
CA GLY A 454 -22.22 -43.41 -12.16
C GLY A 454 -22.14 -42.21 -13.11
N TRP A 455 -22.28 -41.00 -12.60
CA TRP A 455 -22.16 -39.73 -13.32
C TRP A 455 -20.74 -39.13 -13.28
N GLY A 456 -19.85 -39.66 -12.44
CA GLY A 456 -18.49 -39.17 -12.25
C GLY A 456 -18.13 -38.92 -10.80
N THR A 457 -17.07 -38.17 -10.56
CA THR A 457 -16.59 -37.78 -9.22
C THR A 457 -16.44 -36.27 -9.11
N CYS A 458 -16.88 -35.73 -7.98
CA CYS A 458 -16.75 -34.31 -7.63
C CYS A 458 -16.07 -34.19 -6.27
N ALA A 459 -14.89 -33.61 -6.24
CA ALA A 459 -14.17 -33.29 -5.01
C ALA A 459 -14.19 -31.79 -4.78
N THR A 460 -14.73 -31.37 -3.63
CA THR A 460 -14.81 -29.96 -3.23
C THR A 460 -14.00 -29.75 -1.96
N PHE A 461 -13.13 -28.78 -1.95
CA PHE A 461 -12.42 -28.37 -0.74
C PHE A 461 -12.50 -26.87 -0.56
N ASP A 462 -12.53 -26.42 0.68
CA ASP A 462 -12.48 -25.03 1.05
C ASP A 462 -11.17 -24.69 1.76
N PHE A 463 -10.86 -23.39 1.81
CA PHE A 463 -9.72 -22.84 2.52
C PHE A 463 -10.05 -21.45 3.04
N LYS A 464 -9.45 -21.12 4.19
CA LYS A 464 -9.63 -19.83 4.81
C LYS A 464 -8.89 -18.76 4.01
N ASN A 465 -9.60 -17.69 3.64
CA ASN A 465 -8.96 -16.51 3.07
C ASN A 465 -8.04 -15.88 4.13
N GLN A 466 -6.86 -15.42 3.75
CA GLN A 466 -6.11 -14.54 4.63
C GLN A 466 -6.95 -13.28 4.85
N MET A 467 -7.33 -13.03 6.09
CA MET A 467 -7.68 -11.67 6.47
C MET A 467 -6.38 -10.89 6.43
N ILE A 468 -6.35 -9.79 5.68
CA ILE A 468 -5.38 -8.74 5.89
C ILE A 468 -5.59 -8.37 7.37
N GLU A 469 -4.72 -8.85 8.25
CA GLU A 469 -4.71 -8.38 9.63
C GLU A 469 -4.44 -6.88 9.51
N ALA A 470 -5.47 -6.08 9.72
CA ALA A 470 -5.27 -4.68 10.03
C ALA A 470 -4.34 -4.71 11.25
N ASP A 471 -3.09 -4.26 11.07
CA ASP A 471 -2.11 -4.15 12.13
C ASP A 471 -2.76 -3.43 13.31
N VAL A 472 -3.24 -4.19 14.27
CA VAL A 472 -3.59 -3.69 15.59
C VAL A 472 -2.24 -3.42 16.27
N VAL A 473 -1.70 -2.25 15.99
CA VAL A 473 -0.57 -1.71 16.76
C VAL A 473 -1.12 -1.40 18.15
N THR A 474 -0.87 -2.31 19.08
CA THR A 474 -0.98 -2.06 20.54
C THR A 474 0.00 -0.98 20.98
#